data_2421c7d0694f1d92fca2e5b4bf9a1aea
#
_entry.id   2421c7d0694f1d92fca2e5b4bf9a1aea
#
_cell.length_a   1.000
_cell.length_b   1.000
_cell.length_c   1.000
_cell.angle_alpha   90.00
_cell.angle_beta   90.00
_cell.angle_gamma   90.00
#
_symmetry.space_group_name_H-M   'P 1'
#
loop_
_entity.id
_entity.type
_entity.pdbx_description
1 polymer ?
#
loop_
_entity_poly.entity_id
_entity_poly.type
_entity_poly.pdbx_seq_one_letter_code
_entity_poly.pdbx_strand_id
1 'polypeptide(L)'
;MEVHERMIKRLVYRVSDIRPYINWLYFYHTWSMNGKPKEEKEKLRVEAETMLDEFETRYKTYAVFGIFDANSDEDDILIGDVRLPLLRQQRAKDNCSPHLCLSDFLRPLSSCIKDKVGAFATTVDTGMEFDYKHDDFRQMMAKVLAERLAEGTAEKMHEDVRRTYWGYAPDEHFTPEELHREMYQGI
;
A
#
# COMPACT_ATOMS: atom_id res chain seq x y z
N MET A 1 16.68 15.55 27.25
CA MET A 1 15.95 15.66 25.97
C MET A 1 16.10 14.30 25.30
N GLU A 2 15.16 13.39 25.60
CA GLU A 2 15.19 12.05 25.02
C GLU A 2 14.87 12.18 23.52
N VAL A 3 15.85 11.83 22.71
CA VAL A 3 15.65 11.64 21.27
C VAL A 3 14.79 10.39 21.15
N HIS A 4 13.46 10.56 21.01
CA HIS A 4 12.59 9.46 20.67
C HIS A 4 13.05 8.93 19.33
N GLU A 5 13.55 7.70 19.36
CA GLU A 5 14.15 7.02 18.21
C GLU A 5 13.06 6.89 17.13
N ARG A 6 13.13 7.77 16.15
CA ARG A 6 12.27 7.73 14.95
C ARG A 6 12.66 6.46 14.20
N MET A 7 11.83 5.42 14.30
CA MET A 7 12.08 4.19 13.57
C MET A 7 11.70 4.40 12.10
N ILE A 8 12.68 4.86 11.30
CA ILE A 8 12.52 4.90 9.84
C ILE A 8 13.26 3.70 9.27
N LYS A 9 12.57 2.88 8.49
CA LYS A 9 13.13 1.71 7.81
C LYS A 9 12.96 1.79 6.31
N ARG A 10 13.97 1.27 5.61
CA ARG A 10 13.92 1.06 4.16
C ARG A 10 13.93 -0.44 3.90
N LEU A 11 13.01 -0.89 3.09
CA LEU A 11 12.83 -2.29 2.72
C LEU A 11 13.01 -2.43 1.21
N VAL A 12 13.60 -3.56 0.82
CA VAL A 12 13.79 -3.93 -0.58
C VAL A 12 13.22 -5.33 -0.73
N TYR A 13 12.32 -5.50 -1.69
CA TYR A 13 11.69 -6.79 -1.97
C TYR A 13 12.04 -7.26 -3.37
N ARG A 14 12.07 -8.57 -3.56
CA ARG A 14 12.08 -9.19 -4.88
C ARG A 14 10.66 -9.15 -5.47
N VAL A 15 10.57 -9.21 -6.78
CA VAL A 15 9.27 -9.27 -7.45
C VAL A 15 8.47 -10.50 -6.99
N SER A 16 9.15 -11.63 -6.79
CA SER A 16 8.55 -12.87 -6.27
C SER A 16 7.95 -12.72 -4.87
N ASP A 17 8.50 -11.85 -4.02
CA ASP A 17 7.96 -11.59 -2.68
C ASP A 17 6.65 -10.78 -2.74
N ILE A 18 6.47 -9.98 -3.79
CA ILE A 18 5.32 -9.09 -3.97
C ILE A 18 4.23 -9.71 -4.88
N ARG A 19 4.60 -10.60 -5.77
CA ARG A 19 3.67 -11.27 -6.72
C ARG A 19 2.39 -11.82 -6.09
N PRO A 20 2.39 -12.42 -4.88
CA PRO A 20 1.17 -12.86 -4.19
C PRO A 20 0.20 -11.74 -3.82
N TYR A 21 0.69 -10.50 -3.68
CA TYR A 21 -0.09 -9.32 -3.26
C TYR A 21 -0.65 -8.52 -4.44
N ILE A 22 -0.40 -8.95 -5.70
CA ILE A 22 -0.92 -8.27 -6.88
C ILE A 22 -2.44 -8.40 -6.93
N ASN A 23 -3.14 -7.27 -6.94
CA ASN A 23 -4.58 -7.22 -7.16
C ASN A 23 -4.90 -7.38 -8.66
N TRP A 24 -5.18 -8.60 -9.06
CA TRP A 24 -5.47 -8.94 -10.44
C TRP A 24 -6.80 -8.42 -10.95
N LEU A 25 -7.74 -8.10 -10.07
CA LEU A 25 -9.00 -7.47 -10.45
C LEU A 25 -8.75 -6.09 -11.05
N TYR A 26 -7.92 -5.27 -10.39
CA TYR A 26 -7.53 -3.96 -10.91
C TYR A 26 -6.66 -4.06 -12.16
N PHE A 27 -5.79 -5.06 -12.26
CA PHE A 27 -5.05 -5.33 -13.48
C PHE A 27 -6.01 -5.56 -14.67
N TYR A 28 -6.99 -6.44 -14.54
CA TYR A 28 -7.99 -6.69 -15.57
C TYR A 28 -8.87 -5.46 -15.87
N HIS A 29 -9.17 -4.65 -14.86
CA HIS A 29 -9.92 -3.41 -15.06
C HIS A 29 -9.15 -2.44 -15.94
N THR A 30 -7.86 -2.22 -15.68
CA THR A 30 -6.99 -1.33 -16.48
C THR A 30 -6.92 -1.77 -17.94
N TRP A 31 -6.93 -3.09 -18.20
CA TRP A 31 -6.95 -3.66 -19.54
C TRP A 31 -8.35 -3.77 -20.16
N SER A 32 -9.37 -3.15 -19.55
CA SER A 32 -10.77 -3.19 -20.03
C SER A 32 -11.29 -4.62 -20.23
N MET A 33 -10.85 -5.56 -19.40
CA MET A 33 -11.23 -6.97 -19.48
C MET A 33 -12.51 -7.31 -18.71
N ASN A 34 -13.23 -6.29 -18.21
CA ASN A 34 -14.52 -6.49 -17.54
C ASN A 34 -15.55 -7.06 -18.53
N GLY A 35 -16.20 -8.16 -18.12
CA GLY A 35 -17.17 -8.85 -18.97
C GLY A 35 -16.58 -9.70 -20.11
N LYS A 36 -15.25 -9.73 -20.27
CA LYS A 36 -14.58 -10.57 -21.27
C LYS A 36 -14.55 -12.05 -20.86
N PRO A 37 -14.51 -12.98 -21.84
CA PRO A 37 -14.37 -14.42 -21.60
C PRO A 37 -13.14 -14.75 -20.74
N LYS A 38 -13.25 -15.86 -19.99
CA LYS A 38 -12.17 -16.32 -19.11
C LYS A 38 -10.89 -16.61 -19.89
N GLU A 39 -11.01 -17.16 -21.11
CA GLU A 39 -9.88 -17.49 -21.96
C GLU A 39 -9.08 -16.26 -22.39
N GLU A 40 -9.74 -15.13 -22.66
CA GLU A 40 -9.05 -13.87 -22.99
C GLU A 40 -8.28 -13.33 -21.77
N LYS A 41 -8.90 -13.38 -20.59
CA LYS A 41 -8.24 -12.99 -19.34
C LYS A 41 -7.02 -13.86 -19.05
N GLU A 42 -7.15 -15.17 -19.27
CA GLU A 42 -6.06 -16.10 -19.05
C GLU A 42 -4.87 -15.86 -19.98
N LYS A 43 -5.11 -15.59 -21.26
CA LYS A 43 -4.03 -15.21 -22.19
C LYS A 43 -3.30 -13.96 -21.73
N LEU A 44 -4.03 -12.91 -21.37
CA LEU A 44 -3.43 -11.69 -20.86
C LEU A 44 -2.65 -11.95 -19.55
N ARG A 45 -3.16 -12.83 -18.70
CA ARG A 45 -2.50 -13.23 -17.46
C ARG A 45 -1.16 -13.90 -17.74
N VAL A 46 -1.09 -14.83 -18.70
CA VAL A 46 0.14 -15.52 -19.08
C VAL A 46 1.20 -14.55 -19.58
N GLU A 47 0.81 -13.55 -20.40
CA GLU A 47 1.74 -12.50 -20.83
C GLU A 47 2.27 -11.67 -19.65
N ALA A 48 1.39 -11.31 -18.71
CA ALA A 48 1.76 -10.57 -17.50
C ALA A 48 2.71 -11.39 -16.61
N GLU A 49 2.42 -12.68 -16.39
CA GLU A 49 3.25 -13.58 -15.59
C GLU A 49 4.64 -13.77 -16.23
N THR A 50 4.70 -13.89 -17.56
CA THR A 50 5.96 -13.95 -18.30
C THR A 50 6.81 -12.70 -18.07
N MET A 51 6.19 -11.51 -18.10
CA MET A 51 6.90 -10.27 -17.83
C MET A 51 7.33 -10.16 -16.38
N LEU A 52 6.55 -10.64 -15.43
CA LEU A 52 6.94 -10.69 -14.02
C LEU A 52 8.17 -11.60 -13.79
N ASP A 53 8.30 -12.70 -14.55
CA ASP A 53 9.49 -13.56 -14.50
C ASP A 53 10.72 -12.84 -15.04
N GLU A 54 10.58 -12.03 -16.10
CA GLU A 54 11.66 -11.15 -16.57
C GLU A 54 12.03 -10.10 -15.52
N PHE A 55 11.03 -9.50 -14.86
CA PHE A 55 11.23 -8.49 -13.81
C PHE A 55 12.00 -9.06 -12.61
N GLU A 56 11.73 -10.30 -12.21
CA GLU A 56 12.39 -10.96 -11.06
C GLU A 56 13.91 -10.91 -11.17
N THR A 57 14.45 -11.06 -12.36
CA THR A 57 15.90 -11.10 -12.60
C THR A 57 16.55 -9.72 -12.70
N ARG A 58 15.76 -8.66 -12.95
CA ARG A 58 16.28 -7.33 -13.33
C ARG A 58 15.97 -6.25 -12.31
N TYR A 59 14.81 -6.33 -11.63
CA TYR A 59 14.27 -5.22 -10.87
C TYR A 59 13.91 -5.60 -9.44
N LYS A 60 13.74 -4.58 -8.61
CA LYS A 60 13.27 -4.68 -7.21
C LYS A 60 12.14 -3.71 -6.98
N THR A 61 11.45 -3.91 -5.87
CA THR A 61 10.51 -2.95 -5.32
C THR A 61 10.99 -2.45 -3.97
N TYR A 62 10.58 -1.26 -3.60
CA TYR A 62 11.12 -0.56 -2.44
C TYR A 62 9.98 0.02 -1.60
N ALA A 63 10.17 -0.03 -0.30
CA ALA A 63 9.33 0.68 0.65
C ALA A 63 10.20 1.45 1.64
N VAL A 64 9.72 2.59 2.08
CA VAL A 64 10.21 3.29 3.25
C VAL A 64 9.02 3.55 4.17
N PHE A 65 9.16 3.28 5.46
CA PHE A 65 8.14 3.62 6.44
C PHE A 65 8.76 4.15 7.72
N GLY A 66 7.96 4.88 8.49
CA GLY A 66 8.30 5.31 9.83
C GLY A 66 7.11 5.25 10.76
N ILE A 67 7.38 4.97 12.04
CA ILE A 67 6.38 5.00 13.12
C ILE A 67 6.73 6.19 14.01
N PHE A 68 5.76 7.08 14.22
CA PHE A 68 5.96 8.35 14.88
C PHE A 68 4.96 8.53 16.03
N ASP A 69 5.39 9.23 17.08
CA ASP A 69 4.46 9.71 18.10
C ASP A 69 3.56 10.79 17.48
N ALA A 70 2.25 10.65 17.68
CA ALA A 70 1.25 11.55 17.11
C ALA A 70 0.06 11.73 18.04
N ASN A 71 -0.68 12.82 17.86
CA ASN A 71 -1.99 13.05 18.45
C ASN A 71 -2.87 13.79 17.43
N SER A 72 -4.19 13.70 17.59
CA SER A 72 -5.11 14.55 16.86
C SER A 72 -5.35 15.89 17.59
N ASP A 73 -5.56 16.93 16.80
CA ASP A 73 -6.01 18.26 17.25
C ASP A 73 -7.09 18.73 16.28
N GLU A 74 -8.35 18.57 16.67
CA GLU A 74 -9.51 18.69 15.79
C GLU A 74 -9.38 17.74 14.58
N ASP A 75 -9.39 18.27 13.36
CA ASP A 75 -9.27 17.49 12.13
C ASP A 75 -7.80 17.27 11.68
N ASP A 76 -6.83 17.81 12.43
CA ASP A 76 -5.41 17.70 12.10
C ASP A 76 -4.72 16.55 12.84
N ILE A 77 -3.63 16.05 12.27
CA ILE A 77 -2.70 15.13 12.93
C ILE A 77 -1.39 15.87 13.22
N LEU A 78 -0.95 15.81 14.47
CA LEU A 78 0.31 16.39 14.94
C LEU A 78 1.37 15.28 15.06
N ILE A 79 2.50 15.44 14.35
CA ILE A 79 3.65 14.53 14.39
C ILE A 79 4.89 15.34 14.77
N GLY A 80 5.23 15.37 16.04
CA GLY A 80 6.26 16.30 16.53
C GLY A 80 5.90 17.75 16.23
N ASP A 81 6.75 18.46 15.48
CA ASP A 81 6.51 19.83 15.06
C ASP A 81 5.73 19.97 13.74
N VAL A 82 5.35 18.85 13.13
CA VAL A 82 4.62 18.84 11.86
C VAL A 82 3.12 18.72 12.13
N ARG A 83 2.35 19.65 11.57
CA ARG A 83 0.88 19.62 11.54
C ARG A 83 0.42 19.19 10.15
N LEU A 84 -0.33 18.10 10.07
CA LEU A 84 -0.94 17.59 8.84
C LEU A 84 -2.43 17.96 8.86
N PRO A 85 -2.85 18.98 8.12
CA PRO A 85 -4.27 19.33 8.00
C PRO A 85 -4.99 18.28 7.16
N LEU A 86 -6.11 17.79 7.66
CA LEU A 86 -6.90 16.75 6.99
C LEU A 86 -8.30 17.29 6.69
N LEU A 87 -8.94 16.66 5.72
CA LEU A 87 -10.30 16.99 5.34
C LEU A 87 -11.26 15.92 5.88
N ARG A 88 -12.20 16.35 6.72
CA ARG A 88 -13.31 15.50 7.18
C ARG A 88 -14.22 15.16 6.00
N GLN A 89 -14.77 13.94 5.97
CA GLN A 89 -15.72 13.52 4.96
C GLN A 89 -16.84 14.54 4.77
N GLN A 90 -17.06 14.96 3.52
CA GLN A 90 -18.10 15.94 3.17
C GLN A 90 -19.47 15.27 2.95
N ARG A 91 -19.50 13.96 2.78
CA ARG A 91 -20.71 13.13 2.65
C ARG A 91 -20.57 11.90 3.52
N ALA A 92 -21.50 11.70 4.44
CA ALA A 92 -21.60 10.46 5.19
C ALA A 92 -22.09 9.32 4.28
N LYS A 93 -21.82 8.08 4.66
CA LYS A 93 -22.27 6.88 3.97
C LYS A 93 -23.81 6.78 3.93
N ASP A 94 -24.44 7.23 4.99
CA ASP A 94 -25.89 7.34 5.16
C ASP A 94 -26.21 8.48 6.16
N ASN A 95 -27.52 8.75 6.38
CA ASN A 95 -27.96 9.85 7.25
C ASN A 95 -27.66 9.63 8.76
N CYS A 96 -27.23 8.45 9.16
CA CYS A 96 -26.94 8.09 10.55
C CYS A 96 -25.44 7.91 10.81
N SER A 97 -24.63 7.80 9.76
CA SER A 97 -23.17 7.62 9.87
C SER A 97 -22.46 8.93 10.16
N PRO A 98 -21.43 8.93 11.03
CA PRO A 98 -20.64 10.13 11.27
C PRO A 98 -19.82 10.50 10.02
N HIS A 99 -19.52 11.78 9.89
CA HIS A 99 -18.51 12.25 8.95
C HIS A 99 -17.12 11.97 9.55
N LEU A 100 -16.39 11.02 8.99
CA LEU A 100 -15.10 10.59 9.52
C LEU A 100 -13.95 11.47 9.00
N CYS A 101 -12.93 11.63 9.85
CA CYS A 101 -11.62 12.15 9.52
C CYS A 101 -10.56 11.16 9.98
N LEU A 102 -9.40 11.09 9.33
CA LEU A 102 -8.31 10.23 9.81
C LEU A 102 -7.84 10.61 11.21
N SER A 103 -8.00 11.88 11.61
CA SER A 103 -7.72 12.35 12.97
C SER A 103 -8.57 11.68 14.05
N ASP A 104 -9.78 11.19 13.71
CA ASP A 104 -10.68 10.53 14.66
C ASP A 104 -10.11 9.18 15.19
N PHE A 105 -9.14 8.62 14.49
CA PHE A 105 -8.50 7.34 14.85
C PHE A 105 -7.25 7.51 15.72
N LEU A 106 -6.86 8.75 16.03
CA LEU A 106 -5.78 9.05 16.96
C LEU A 106 -6.32 9.66 18.25
N ARG A 107 -5.61 9.40 19.35
CA ARG A 107 -5.91 10.03 20.64
C ARG A 107 -5.78 11.56 20.53
N PRO A 108 -6.75 12.32 21.04
CA PRO A 108 -6.66 13.77 20.99
C PRO A 108 -5.51 14.28 21.89
N LEU A 109 -4.92 15.39 21.50
CA LEU A 109 -3.85 16.05 22.25
C LEU A 109 -4.28 16.36 23.69
N SER A 110 -5.56 16.70 23.90
CA SER A 110 -6.16 16.96 25.21
C SER A 110 -6.14 15.76 26.18
N SER A 111 -5.96 14.54 25.67
CA SER A 111 -5.83 13.33 26.51
C SER A 111 -4.50 13.27 27.29
N CYS A 112 -3.51 14.06 26.92
CA CYS A 112 -2.14 14.02 27.43
C CYS A 112 -1.45 12.63 27.28
N ILE A 113 -2.01 11.73 26.46
CA ILE A 113 -1.46 10.41 26.17
C ILE A 113 -1.00 10.41 24.71
N LYS A 114 0.26 10.09 24.48
CA LYS A 114 0.79 9.95 23.12
C LYS A 114 0.22 8.70 22.44
N ASP A 115 -0.13 8.86 21.19
CA ASP A 115 -0.51 7.80 20.29
C ASP A 115 0.56 7.66 19.19
N LYS A 116 0.32 6.80 18.21
CA LYS A 116 1.29 6.56 17.14
C LYS A 116 0.61 6.56 15.78
N VAL A 117 1.35 7.04 14.77
CA VAL A 117 0.96 6.97 13.38
C VAL A 117 2.10 6.39 12.55
N GLY A 118 1.76 5.54 11.58
CA GLY A 118 2.66 5.09 10.53
C GLY A 118 2.54 5.97 9.30
N ALA A 119 3.68 6.30 8.68
CA ALA A 119 3.73 6.92 7.36
C ALA A 119 4.68 6.12 6.47
N PHE A 120 4.35 5.98 5.19
CA PHE A 120 5.15 5.20 4.27
C PHE A 120 5.12 5.74 2.83
N ALA A 121 6.05 5.25 2.03
CA ALA A 121 6.04 5.39 0.57
C ALA A 121 6.59 4.10 -0.06
N THR A 122 6.04 3.74 -1.21
CA THR A 122 6.47 2.58 -2.01
C THR A 122 6.81 3.01 -3.43
N THR A 123 7.73 2.30 -4.05
CA THR A 123 8.11 2.51 -5.44
C THR A 123 8.70 1.22 -6.04
N VAL A 124 8.86 1.22 -7.34
CA VAL A 124 9.54 0.16 -8.10
C VAL A 124 10.74 0.74 -8.86
N ASP A 125 11.60 -0.13 -9.38
CA ASP A 125 12.67 0.30 -10.28
C ASP A 125 12.10 1.00 -11.51
N THR A 126 12.61 2.19 -11.83
CA THR A 126 12.17 3.00 -12.98
C THR A 126 12.41 2.30 -14.32
N GLY A 127 13.36 1.38 -14.39
CA GLY A 127 13.61 0.54 -15.57
C GLY A 127 12.40 -0.29 -15.98
N MET A 128 11.50 -0.66 -15.05
CA MET A 128 10.28 -1.38 -15.37
C MET A 128 9.41 -0.64 -16.40
N GLU A 129 9.39 0.69 -16.37
CA GLU A 129 8.62 1.50 -17.32
C GLU A 129 9.43 1.89 -18.57
N PHE A 130 10.72 2.17 -18.41
CA PHE A 130 11.52 2.78 -19.48
C PHE A 130 12.20 1.79 -20.41
N ASP A 131 12.47 0.56 -19.98
CA ASP A 131 13.23 -0.42 -20.77
C ASP A 131 12.40 -1.04 -21.92
N TYR A 132 11.08 -0.87 -21.92
CA TYR A 132 10.16 -1.47 -22.90
C TYR A 132 9.62 -0.47 -23.95
N LYS A 133 10.17 0.72 -24.03
CA LYS A 133 9.69 1.84 -24.87
C LYS A 133 9.65 1.58 -26.39
N HIS A 134 10.20 0.48 -26.86
CA HIS A 134 10.24 0.12 -28.28
C HIS A 134 9.12 -0.84 -28.72
N ASP A 135 8.25 -1.25 -27.80
CA ASP A 135 7.10 -2.13 -28.01
C ASP A 135 5.93 -1.61 -27.18
N ASP A 136 4.96 -1.03 -27.83
CA ASP A 136 3.83 -0.35 -27.18
C ASP A 136 3.02 -1.27 -26.25
N PHE A 137 2.82 -2.54 -26.65
CA PHE A 137 2.11 -3.51 -25.83
C PHE A 137 2.93 -3.86 -24.58
N ARG A 138 4.21 -4.17 -24.76
CA ARG A 138 5.10 -4.50 -23.63
C ARG A 138 5.31 -3.30 -22.72
N GLN A 139 5.39 -2.09 -23.27
CA GLN A 139 5.51 -0.88 -22.48
C GLN A 139 4.27 -0.66 -21.61
N MET A 140 3.06 -0.81 -22.19
CA MET A 140 1.82 -0.70 -21.43
C MET A 140 1.72 -1.79 -20.36
N MET A 141 2.08 -3.04 -20.70
CA MET A 141 2.10 -4.16 -19.75
C MET A 141 3.05 -3.86 -18.60
N ALA A 142 4.27 -3.44 -18.90
CA ALA A 142 5.28 -3.12 -17.90
C ALA A 142 4.82 -2.00 -16.96
N LYS A 143 4.21 -0.94 -17.51
CA LYS A 143 3.68 0.16 -16.72
C LYS A 143 2.56 -0.29 -15.77
N VAL A 144 1.58 -1.05 -16.28
CA VAL A 144 0.49 -1.56 -15.44
C VAL A 144 1.01 -2.50 -14.35
N LEU A 145 1.97 -3.38 -14.69
CA LEU A 145 2.58 -4.27 -13.69
C LEU A 145 3.41 -3.49 -12.66
N ALA A 146 4.13 -2.45 -13.06
CA ALA A 146 4.87 -1.58 -12.14
C ALA A 146 3.94 -0.92 -11.11
N GLU A 147 2.77 -0.41 -11.55
CA GLU A 147 1.74 0.13 -10.65
C GLU A 147 1.20 -0.94 -9.70
N ARG A 148 0.89 -2.14 -10.21
CA ARG A 148 0.40 -3.26 -9.37
C ARG A 148 1.45 -3.74 -8.37
N LEU A 149 2.72 -3.77 -8.77
CA LEU A 149 3.82 -4.11 -7.86
C LEU A 149 4.05 -3.04 -6.79
N ALA A 150 3.90 -1.75 -7.12
CA ALA A 150 4.00 -0.69 -6.12
C ALA A 150 2.90 -0.80 -5.05
N GLU A 151 1.66 -1.11 -5.45
CA GLU A 151 0.55 -1.38 -4.53
C GLU A 151 0.78 -2.66 -3.72
N GLY A 152 1.16 -3.77 -4.38
CA GLY A 152 1.47 -5.02 -3.69
C GLY A 152 2.62 -4.87 -2.70
N THR A 153 3.58 -3.97 -2.98
CA THR A 153 4.66 -3.62 -2.05
C THR A 153 4.11 -2.92 -0.81
N ALA A 154 3.11 -2.05 -0.96
CA ALA A 154 2.43 -1.43 0.17
C ALA A 154 1.73 -2.48 1.04
N GLU A 155 0.99 -3.42 0.43
CA GLU A 155 0.31 -4.50 1.16
C GLU A 155 1.29 -5.38 1.93
N LYS A 156 2.37 -5.82 1.27
CA LYS A 156 3.43 -6.62 1.91
C LYS A 156 4.10 -5.87 3.06
N MET A 157 4.43 -4.60 2.85
CA MET A 157 5.04 -3.76 3.88
C MET A 157 4.08 -3.54 5.06
N HIS A 158 2.79 -3.32 4.83
CA HIS A 158 1.78 -3.21 5.89
C HIS A 158 1.69 -4.50 6.71
N GLU A 159 1.70 -5.68 6.08
CA GLU A 159 1.76 -6.96 6.79
C GLU A 159 3.02 -7.05 7.65
N ASP A 160 4.19 -6.73 7.10
CA ASP A 160 5.45 -6.75 7.85
C ASP A 160 5.43 -5.78 9.04
N VAL A 161 4.80 -4.61 8.88
CA VAL A 161 4.62 -3.64 9.97
C VAL A 161 3.72 -4.21 11.05
N ARG A 162 2.54 -4.74 10.73
CA ARG A 162 1.60 -5.31 11.70
C ARG A 162 2.20 -6.49 12.44
N ARG A 163 2.89 -7.39 11.73
CA ARG A 163 3.41 -8.63 12.30
C ARG A 163 4.75 -8.47 13.02
N THR A 164 5.63 -7.59 12.51
CA THR A 164 7.03 -7.58 12.93
C THR A 164 7.49 -6.24 13.49
N TYR A 165 7.30 -5.15 12.74
CA TYR A 165 7.94 -3.88 13.07
C TYR A 165 7.19 -3.09 14.14
N TRP A 166 5.89 -3.01 14.06
CA TRP A 166 5.01 -2.53 15.11
C TRP A 166 4.59 -3.69 16.02
N GLY A 167 4.31 -4.85 15.44
CA GLY A 167 4.17 -6.11 16.14
C GLY A 167 2.86 -6.25 16.94
N TYR A 168 1.81 -5.54 16.58
CA TYR A 168 0.54 -5.64 17.29
C TYR A 168 -0.34 -6.82 16.81
N ALA A 169 0.00 -7.45 15.68
CA ALA A 169 -0.69 -8.62 15.13
C ALA A 169 0.31 -9.71 14.68
N PRO A 170 1.16 -10.25 15.56
CA PRO A 170 2.25 -11.15 15.17
C PRO A 170 1.76 -12.48 14.57
N ASP A 171 0.57 -12.92 14.96
CA ASP A 171 -0.03 -14.19 14.55
C ASP A 171 -1.00 -14.01 13.35
N GLU A 172 -1.01 -12.84 12.71
CA GLU A 172 -1.85 -12.57 11.56
C GLU A 172 -1.47 -13.45 10.36
N HIS A 173 -2.47 -14.09 9.76
CA HIS A 173 -2.34 -14.87 8.54
C HIS A 173 -3.58 -14.64 7.67
N PHE A 174 -3.46 -13.78 6.67
CA PHE A 174 -4.54 -13.50 5.73
C PHE A 174 -4.20 -13.95 4.32
N THR A 175 -5.21 -14.41 3.62
CA THR A 175 -5.13 -14.60 2.17
C THR A 175 -5.14 -13.24 1.46
N PRO A 176 -4.69 -13.14 0.21
CA PRO A 176 -4.78 -11.91 -0.57
C PRO A 176 -6.22 -11.36 -0.65
N GLU A 177 -7.23 -12.24 -0.74
CA GLU A 177 -8.62 -11.85 -0.76
C GLU A 177 -9.10 -11.24 0.56
N GLU A 178 -8.61 -11.72 1.69
CA GLU A 178 -8.90 -11.18 3.02
C GLU A 178 -8.20 -9.85 3.24
N LEU A 179 -6.97 -9.69 2.76
CA LEU A 179 -6.25 -8.40 2.76
C LEU A 179 -7.00 -7.36 1.92
N HIS A 180 -7.45 -7.71 0.72
CA HIS A 180 -8.24 -6.81 -0.13
C HIS A 180 -9.61 -6.45 0.46
N ARG A 181 -10.12 -7.23 1.43
CA ARG A 181 -11.33 -6.94 2.20
C ARG A 181 -11.05 -6.21 3.50
N GLU A 182 -9.81 -5.80 3.73
CA GLU A 182 -9.39 -5.05 4.93
C GLU A 182 -9.74 -5.78 6.25
N MET A 183 -9.60 -7.13 6.26
CA MET A 183 -9.95 -7.94 7.44
C MET A 183 -8.91 -7.87 8.57
N TYR A 184 -7.81 -7.16 8.36
CA TYR A 184 -6.76 -6.95 9.34
C TYR A 184 -7.16 -5.94 10.43
N GLN A 185 -6.44 -5.93 11.55
CA GLN A 185 -6.57 -4.92 12.60
C GLN A 185 -5.81 -3.64 12.21
N GLY A 186 -6.40 -2.50 12.50
CA GLY A 186 -5.84 -1.19 12.21
C GLY A 186 -6.52 -0.50 11.04
N ILE A 187 -5.99 0.63 10.64
CA ILE A 187 -6.49 1.51 9.57
C ILE A 187 -5.39 1.73 8.57
#